data_2c36e698aee90ff1c3ecb96b7a43a14c
#
_entry.id   2c36e698aee90ff1c3ecb96b7a43a14c
#
_cell.length_a   1.000
_cell.length_b   1.000
_cell.length_c   1.000
_cell.angle_alpha   90.00
_cell.angle_beta   90.00
_cell.angle_gamma   90.00
#
_symmetry.space_group_name_H-M   'P 1'
#
loop_
_entity.id
_entity.type
_entity.pdbx_description
1 polymer ?
#
loop_
_entity_poly.entity_id
_entity_poly.type
_entity_poly.pdbx_seq_one_letter_code
_entity_poly.pdbx_strand_id
1 'polypeptide(L)'
;MKTLVEYVWIGGNKHLRGKTKVMDKEVNSVSDLSEWNYDGSSTNQAAGEDSEVIIKPCALFNDPFRRGNHKMVLCDTYRPDGSPVENNHRQWAKALFDQALDEEPWYGLEQEYFLMDHNTNNPLGFPQNGFPNE
;
A
#
# COMPACT_ATOMS: atom_id res chain seq x y z
N MET A 1 -14.12 19.02 -10.99
CA MET A 1 -14.38 17.59 -10.69
C MET A 1 -13.52 17.21 -9.50
N LYS A 2 -14.07 16.50 -8.52
CA LYS A 2 -13.29 16.06 -7.33
C LYS A 2 -12.75 14.65 -7.55
N THR A 3 -11.46 14.45 -7.23
CA THR A 3 -10.80 13.15 -7.25
C THR A 3 -10.52 12.72 -5.81
N LEU A 4 -10.95 11.52 -5.45
CA LEU A 4 -10.54 10.89 -4.20
C LEU A 4 -9.24 10.13 -4.44
N VAL A 5 -8.26 10.35 -3.59
CA VAL A 5 -6.96 9.65 -3.64
C VAL A 5 -6.74 8.95 -2.32
N GLU A 6 -6.72 7.63 -2.37
CA GLU A 6 -6.39 6.77 -1.23
C GLU A 6 -4.87 6.64 -1.11
N TYR A 7 -4.29 7.22 -0.08
CA TYR A 7 -2.88 7.06 0.27
C TYR A 7 -2.74 5.77 1.08
N VAL A 8 -2.01 4.81 0.57
CA VAL A 8 -1.83 3.48 1.16
C VAL A 8 -0.36 3.29 1.51
N TRP A 9 -0.08 2.77 2.71
CA TRP A 9 1.27 2.45 3.17
C TRP A 9 1.28 1.18 4.02
N ILE A 10 2.47 0.69 4.34
CA ILE A 10 2.67 -0.47 5.21
C ILE A 10 2.94 0.03 6.62
N GLY A 11 2.06 -0.30 7.57
CA GLY A 11 2.24 -0.02 9.00
C GLY A 11 3.29 -0.92 9.66
N GLY A 12 3.67 -0.61 10.89
CA GLY A 12 4.71 -1.32 11.64
C GLY A 12 4.49 -2.82 11.78
N ASN A 13 3.24 -3.23 11.86
CA ASN A 13 2.85 -4.65 11.92
C ASN A 13 2.67 -5.30 10.53
N LYS A 14 3.21 -4.70 9.49
CA LYS A 14 3.11 -5.16 8.08
C LYS A 14 1.68 -5.18 7.49
N HIS A 15 0.70 -4.62 8.20
CA HIS A 15 -0.65 -4.43 7.67
C HIS A 15 -0.72 -3.18 6.80
N LEU A 16 -1.54 -3.23 5.76
CA LEU A 16 -1.85 -2.05 4.96
C LEU A 16 -2.66 -1.06 5.78
N ARG A 17 -2.29 0.20 5.65
CA ARG A 17 -2.97 1.37 6.22
C ARG A 17 -3.33 2.32 5.10
N GLY A 18 -4.34 3.13 5.32
CA GLY A 18 -4.76 4.10 4.31
C GLY A 18 -5.49 5.29 4.89
N LYS A 19 -5.44 6.38 4.15
CA LYS A 19 -6.26 7.58 4.38
C LYS A 19 -6.57 8.25 3.06
N THR A 20 -7.76 8.80 2.95
CA THR A 20 -8.24 9.39 1.70
C THR A 20 -8.10 10.90 1.71
N LYS A 21 -7.58 11.45 0.62
CA LYS A 21 -7.51 12.89 0.34
C LYS A 21 -8.48 13.25 -0.77
N VAL A 22 -9.22 14.34 -0.59
CA VAL A 22 -10.05 14.93 -1.63
C VAL A 22 -9.24 15.97 -2.39
N MET A 23 -9.09 15.78 -3.69
CA MET A 23 -8.39 16.71 -4.58
C MET A 23 -9.41 17.44 -5.47
N ASP A 24 -9.25 18.74 -5.64
CA ASP A 24 -10.10 19.55 -6.53
C ASP A 24 -9.57 19.60 -7.98
N LYS A 25 -8.75 18.61 -8.35
CA LYS A 25 -8.15 18.45 -9.68
C LYS A 25 -8.11 16.98 -10.08
N GLU A 26 -7.88 16.74 -11.36
CA GLU A 26 -7.48 15.41 -11.82
C GLU A 26 -6.07 15.06 -11.33
N VAL A 27 -5.84 13.76 -11.12
CA VAL A 27 -4.56 13.20 -10.70
C VAL A 27 -4.16 12.16 -11.75
N ASN A 28 -3.08 12.43 -12.47
CA ASN A 28 -2.62 11.60 -13.58
C ASN A 28 -1.22 11.02 -13.33
N SER A 29 -0.48 11.58 -12.39
CA SER A 29 0.87 11.14 -12.03
C SER A 29 1.14 11.29 -10.54
N VAL A 30 2.19 10.65 -10.06
CA VAL A 30 2.66 10.81 -8.68
C VAL A 30 3.04 12.26 -8.38
N SER A 31 3.58 12.99 -9.36
CA SER A 31 3.96 14.40 -9.20
C SER A 31 2.80 15.36 -8.98
N ASP A 32 1.56 14.93 -9.23
CA ASP A 32 0.36 15.71 -8.90
C ASP A 32 0.02 15.67 -7.40
N LEU A 33 0.67 14.78 -6.65
CA LEU A 33 0.37 14.50 -5.25
C LEU A 33 1.43 15.11 -4.34
N SER A 34 0.98 15.66 -3.21
CA SER A 34 1.87 16.12 -2.14
C SER A 34 2.18 14.99 -1.17
N GLU A 35 3.30 15.10 -0.50
CA GLU A 35 3.53 14.37 0.74
C GLU A 35 2.39 14.63 1.73
N TRP A 36 2.20 13.70 2.65
CA TRP A 36 1.25 13.82 3.75
C TRP A 36 1.84 13.19 5.00
N ASN A 37 1.10 13.18 6.10
CA ASN A 37 1.56 12.65 7.37
C ASN A 37 0.44 11.92 8.11
N TYR A 38 0.81 11.19 9.14
CA TYR A 38 -0.11 10.56 10.09
C TYR A 38 0.59 10.34 11.43
N ASP A 39 -0.20 10.01 12.45
CA ASP A 39 0.28 9.62 13.76
C ASP A 39 0.79 8.17 13.74
N GLY A 40 2.10 7.99 13.74
CA GLY A 40 2.77 6.70 13.68
C GLY A 40 2.66 5.88 14.97
N SER A 41 2.24 6.47 16.08
CA SER A 41 2.03 5.73 17.33
C SER A 41 0.89 4.73 17.22
N SER A 42 -0.16 5.09 16.46
CA SER A 42 -1.31 4.22 16.18
C SER A 42 -1.01 3.06 15.22
N THR A 43 0.13 3.12 14.52
CA THR A 43 0.55 2.15 13.51
C THR A 43 1.80 1.37 13.90
N ASN A 44 2.29 1.56 15.13
CA ASN A 44 3.53 0.96 15.64
C ASN A 44 4.77 1.35 14.81
N GLN A 45 4.86 2.62 14.41
CA GLN A 45 5.95 3.15 13.57
C GLN A 45 6.70 4.34 14.20
N ALA A 46 6.17 4.90 15.28
CA ALA A 46 6.80 5.99 16.04
C ALA A 46 6.42 5.96 17.51
N ALA A 47 7.22 6.60 18.35
CA ALA A 47 6.90 6.80 19.77
C ALA A 47 5.83 7.88 19.95
N GLY A 48 5.04 7.83 21.03
CA GLY A 48 3.95 8.76 21.25
C GLY A 48 4.36 10.24 21.39
N GLU A 49 5.59 10.51 21.84
CA GLU A 49 6.12 11.86 22.02
C GLU A 49 6.64 12.49 20.70
N ASP A 50 7.04 11.64 19.73
CA ASP A 50 7.48 12.04 18.38
C ASP A 50 6.81 11.12 17.38
N SER A 51 5.50 11.33 17.23
CA SER A 51 4.62 10.38 16.54
C SER A 51 4.42 10.66 15.06
N GLU A 52 4.90 11.79 14.54
CA GLU A 52 4.72 12.13 13.14
C GLU A 52 5.47 11.17 12.21
N VAL A 53 4.76 10.60 11.25
CA VAL A 53 5.33 9.86 10.13
C VAL A 53 4.89 10.52 8.82
N ILE A 54 5.85 10.76 7.95
CA ILE A 54 5.63 11.34 6.62
C ILE A 54 5.39 10.20 5.64
N ILE A 55 4.35 10.33 4.80
CA ILE A 55 4.09 9.43 3.68
C ILE A 55 4.40 10.14 2.36
N LYS A 56 5.25 9.50 1.54
CA LYS A 56 5.67 10.01 0.24
C LYS A 56 5.07 9.16 -0.86
N PRO A 57 4.23 9.73 -1.74
CA PRO A 57 3.71 9.04 -2.91
C PRO A 57 4.81 8.43 -3.77
N CYS A 58 4.69 7.16 -4.16
CA CYS A 58 5.68 6.48 -4.98
C CYS A 58 5.14 5.71 -6.18
N ALA A 59 3.89 5.21 -6.14
CA ALA A 59 3.27 4.55 -7.27
C ALA A 59 1.77 4.81 -7.32
N LEU A 60 1.26 5.26 -8.47
CA LEU A 60 -0.13 5.65 -8.68
C LEU A 60 -0.89 4.59 -9.46
N PHE A 61 -2.11 4.30 -9.02
CA PHE A 61 -3.02 3.32 -9.62
C PHE A 61 -4.43 3.89 -9.76
N ASN A 62 -5.21 3.38 -10.71
CA ASN A 62 -6.64 3.60 -10.70
C ASN A 62 -7.27 2.88 -9.49
N ASP A 63 -8.20 3.55 -8.81
CA ASP A 63 -8.91 2.93 -7.69
C ASP A 63 -9.89 1.85 -8.22
N PRO A 64 -9.66 0.56 -7.95
CA PRO A 64 -10.51 -0.50 -8.46
C PRO A 64 -11.86 -0.58 -7.74
N PHE A 65 -11.97 0.01 -6.55
CA PHE A 65 -13.17 -0.04 -5.72
C PHE A 65 -14.12 1.12 -6.04
N ARG A 66 -13.61 2.35 -6.05
CA ARG A 66 -14.39 3.55 -6.36
C ARG A 66 -14.59 3.76 -7.84
N ARG A 67 -13.65 3.28 -8.66
CA ARG A 67 -13.64 3.43 -10.14
C ARG A 67 -13.60 4.91 -10.58
N GLY A 68 -13.97 5.18 -11.83
CA GLY A 68 -13.96 6.54 -12.38
C GLY A 68 -12.57 7.17 -12.39
N ASN A 69 -12.49 8.45 -11.99
CA ASN A 69 -11.24 9.21 -11.91
C ASN A 69 -10.51 9.08 -10.57
N HIS A 70 -11.04 8.26 -9.65
CA HIS A 70 -10.45 8.07 -8.33
C HIS A 70 -9.16 7.26 -8.41
N LYS A 71 -8.25 7.54 -7.47
CA LYS A 71 -6.90 6.96 -7.49
C LYS A 71 -6.54 6.33 -6.15
N MET A 72 -5.64 5.40 -6.23
CA MET A 72 -4.92 4.83 -5.10
C MET A 72 -3.44 5.08 -5.30
N VAL A 73 -2.73 5.50 -4.26
CA VAL A 73 -1.30 5.77 -4.32
C VAL A 73 -0.58 4.99 -3.23
N LEU A 74 0.40 4.18 -3.62
CA LEU A 74 1.32 3.56 -2.68
C LEU A 74 2.32 4.60 -2.20
N CYS A 75 2.58 4.60 -0.89
CA CYS A 75 3.46 5.55 -0.25
C CYS A 75 4.56 4.85 0.54
N ASP A 76 5.74 5.43 0.52
CA ASP A 76 6.83 5.11 1.42
C ASP A 76 6.70 5.92 2.71
N THR A 77 7.25 5.43 3.82
CA THR A 77 7.15 6.04 5.15
C THR A 77 8.50 6.53 5.65
N TYR A 78 8.52 7.76 6.18
CA TYR A 78 9.73 8.44 6.64
C TYR A 78 9.48 9.13 7.98
N ARG A 79 10.55 9.32 8.75
CA ARG A 79 10.55 10.20 9.90
C ARG A 79 10.61 11.67 9.46
N PRO A 80 10.28 12.63 10.31
CA PRO A 80 10.38 14.06 9.99
C PRO A 80 11.78 14.53 9.59
N ASP A 81 12.81 13.85 10.06
CA ASP A 81 14.21 14.12 9.71
C ASP A 81 14.60 13.60 8.30
N GLY A 82 13.67 12.95 7.61
CA GLY A 82 13.87 12.38 6.28
C GLY A 82 14.44 10.97 6.25
N SER A 83 14.77 10.39 7.40
CA SER A 83 15.21 9.01 7.47
C SER A 83 14.03 8.05 7.23
N PRO A 84 14.22 6.92 6.53
CA PRO A 84 13.15 5.94 6.34
C PRO A 84 12.75 5.31 7.68
N VAL A 85 11.45 5.03 7.84
CA VAL A 85 10.97 4.20 8.95
C VAL A 85 11.52 2.79 8.78
N GLU A 86 11.82 2.11 9.88
CA GLU A 86 12.53 0.82 9.91
C GLU A 86 11.97 -0.25 8.95
N ASN A 87 10.64 -0.30 8.79
CA ASN A 87 9.97 -1.25 7.91
C ASN A 87 9.75 -0.74 6.47
N ASN A 88 10.37 0.36 6.08
CA ASN A 88 10.31 0.89 4.71
C ASN A 88 11.30 0.16 3.79
N HIS A 89 11.02 -1.11 3.51
CA HIS A 89 11.88 -1.95 2.66
C HIS A 89 11.89 -1.49 1.20
N ARG A 90 10.83 -0.83 0.73
CA ARG A 90 10.73 -0.34 -0.64
C ARG A 90 11.81 0.70 -0.96
N GLN A 91 12.11 1.60 -0.03
CA GLN A 91 13.16 2.62 -0.20
C GLN A 91 14.53 1.97 -0.47
N TRP A 92 14.86 0.92 0.29
CA TRP A 92 16.11 0.18 0.11
C TRP A 92 16.16 -0.54 -1.23
N ALA A 93 15.08 -1.22 -1.60
CA ALA A 93 14.96 -1.91 -2.87
C ALA A 93 15.08 -0.92 -4.04
N LYS A 94 14.40 0.23 -3.96
CA LYS A 94 14.49 1.27 -5.00
C LYS A 94 15.90 1.78 -5.18
N ALA A 95 16.61 2.08 -4.09
CA ALA A 95 18.01 2.54 -4.16
C ALA A 95 18.94 1.51 -4.82
N LEU A 96 18.67 0.22 -4.66
CA LEU A 96 19.40 -0.85 -5.32
C LEU A 96 19.03 -0.97 -6.80
N PHE A 97 17.74 -0.96 -7.12
CA PHE A 97 17.25 -1.07 -8.50
C PHE A 97 17.67 0.11 -9.36
N ASP A 98 17.70 1.33 -8.80
CA ASP A 98 18.14 2.51 -9.53
C ASP A 98 19.62 2.41 -10.00
N GLN A 99 20.42 1.52 -9.41
CA GLN A 99 21.81 1.25 -9.81
C GLN A 99 21.94 0.21 -10.94
N ALA A 100 20.87 -0.52 -11.24
CA ALA A 100 20.85 -1.64 -12.19
C ALA A 100 19.65 -1.56 -13.14
N LEU A 101 19.25 -0.36 -13.54
CA LEU A 101 18.10 -0.14 -14.43
C LEU A 101 18.28 -0.75 -15.80
N ASP A 102 19.51 -0.87 -16.28
CA ASP A 102 19.89 -1.43 -17.56
C ASP A 102 19.80 -2.98 -17.59
N GLU A 103 19.76 -3.61 -16.43
CA GLU A 103 19.60 -5.07 -16.32
C GLU A 103 18.14 -5.53 -16.52
N GLU A 104 17.15 -4.61 -16.44
CA GLU A 104 15.71 -4.88 -16.60
C GLU A 104 15.24 -6.14 -15.84
N PRO A 105 15.49 -6.27 -14.51
CA PRO A 105 15.15 -7.48 -13.78
C PRO A 105 13.64 -7.70 -13.72
N TRP A 106 13.21 -8.93 -13.94
CA TRP A 106 11.81 -9.33 -13.90
C TRP A 106 11.53 -10.16 -12.66
N TYR A 107 10.42 -9.86 -12.00
CA TYR A 107 9.95 -10.59 -10.81
C TYR A 107 8.53 -11.08 -11.03
N GLY A 108 8.28 -12.34 -10.70
CA GLY A 108 6.95 -12.92 -10.66
C GLY A 108 6.41 -12.97 -9.23
N LEU A 109 5.14 -12.65 -9.05
CA LEU A 109 4.40 -12.80 -7.80
C LEU A 109 3.18 -13.66 -8.06
N GLU A 110 2.98 -14.68 -7.22
CA GLU A 110 1.77 -15.51 -7.22
C GLU A 110 0.99 -15.25 -5.93
N GLN A 111 -0.22 -14.73 -6.07
CA GLN A 111 -1.12 -14.52 -4.94
C GLN A 111 -2.09 -15.69 -4.86
N GLU A 112 -1.93 -16.53 -3.85
CA GLU A 112 -2.80 -17.68 -3.61
C GLU A 112 -3.83 -17.39 -2.54
N TYR A 113 -5.06 -17.83 -2.74
CA TYR A 113 -6.13 -17.68 -1.76
C TYR A 113 -7.25 -18.68 -2.00
N PHE A 114 -8.02 -18.96 -0.96
CA PHE A 114 -9.27 -19.70 -1.06
C PHE A 114 -10.45 -18.74 -0.97
N LEU A 115 -11.46 -18.97 -1.82
CA LEU A 115 -12.78 -18.37 -1.60
C LEU A 115 -13.50 -19.18 -0.52
N MET A 116 -13.91 -18.50 0.54
CA MET A 116 -14.55 -19.13 1.70
C MET A 116 -16.06 -18.89 1.67
N ASP A 117 -16.84 -19.90 2.01
CA ASP A 117 -18.25 -19.73 2.32
C ASP A 117 -18.40 -18.99 3.65
N HIS A 118 -19.15 -17.88 3.62
CA HIS A 118 -19.29 -17.00 4.79
C HIS A 118 -20.05 -17.69 5.97
N ASN A 119 -20.97 -18.61 5.68
CA ASN A 119 -21.80 -19.25 6.71
C ASN A 119 -21.13 -20.46 7.34
N THR A 120 -20.41 -21.23 6.55
CA THR A 120 -19.80 -22.48 6.98
C THR A 120 -18.32 -22.37 7.31
N ASN A 121 -17.69 -21.28 6.86
CA ASN A 121 -16.23 -21.07 6.93
C ASN A 121 -15.41 -22.19 6.28
N ASN A 122 -15.99 -22.85 5.28
CA ASN A 122 -15.32 -23.86 4.47
C ASN A 122 -14.91 -23.26 3.11
N PRO A 123 -13.83 -23.75 2.50
CA PRO A 123 -13.48 -23.38 1.15
C PRO A 123 -14.60 -23.74 0.16
N LEU A 124 -14.95 -22.80 -0.72
CA LEU A 124 -15.93 -23.04 -1.78
C LEU A 124 -15.42 -24.11 -2.75
N GLY A 125 -16.31 -25.02 -3.14
CA GLY A 125 -16.00 -26.10 -4.05
C GLY A 125 -15.35 -27.34 -3.41
N PHE A 126 -15.05 -27.26 -2.11
CA PHE A 126 -14.57 -28.42 -1.37
C PHE A 126 -15.75 -29.25 -0.84
N PRO A 127 -15.63 -30.59 -0.79
CA PRO A 127 -16.62 -31.43 -0.13
C PRO A 127 -16.73 -31.07 1.36
N GLN A 128 -17.92 -31.24 1.94
CA GLN A 128 -18.06 -31.10 3.39
C GLN A 128 -17.15 -32.10 4.11
N ASN A 129 -16.30 -31.59 5.01
CA ASN A 129 -15.36 -32.37 5.82
C ASN A 129 -14.33 -33.17 5.00
N GLY A 130 -14.00 -32.74 3.80
CA GLY A 130 -13.04 -33.41 2.94
C GLY A 130 -12.15 -32.46 2.14
N PHE A 131 -11.18 -33.05 1.45
CA PHE A 131 -10.35 -32.37 0.46
C PHE A 131 -10.96 -32.58 -0.93
N PRO A 132 -10.71 -31.69 -1.89
CA PRO A 132 -11.13 -31.92 -3.27
C PRO A 132 -10.47 -33.22 -3.76
N ASN A 133 -11.27 -34.03 -4.48
CA ASN A 133 -10.72 -35.17 -5.20
C ASN A 133 -10.02 -34.66 -6.47
N GLU A 134 -8.97 -35.36 -6.88
CA GLU A 134 -8.28 -35.12 -8.14
C GLU A 134 -9.20 -35.32 -9.36
#